data_81b2f815bb908eeaf520964522f662ee
#
_entry.id   81b2f815bb908eeaf520964522f662ee
#
_cell.length_a   1.000
_cell.length_b   1.000
_cell.length_c   1.000
_cell.angle_alpha   90.00
_cell.angle_beta   90.00
_cell.angle_gamma   90.00
#
_symmetry.space_group_name_H-M   'P 1'
#
loop_
_entity.id
_entity.type
_entity.pdbx_description
1 polymer ?
#
loop_
_entity_poly.entity_id
_entity_poly.type
_entity_poly.pdbx_seq_one_letter_code
_entity_poly.pdbx_strand_id
1 'polypeptide(L)'
;LIKLADRLHNARTFQFLPERKQRDKALETMEIYAPIAHRLGMSRIKWELEDLSLKVLDPIGYNEIVEGLKAQSEQHEEFLQGIQDRISTKLKEANIHNTISARVKHIYSIYRKMYAQHKTINEIYDICAVRVIVDTVADCYNVLGYVHDLYKPIPGRFKDYISTPKPNGYQSLHTTVIGR
;
A
#
# COMPACT_ATOMS: atom_id res chain seq x y z
N LEU A 1 -15.32 8.85 -14.12
CA LEU A 1 -14.84 9.52 -12.89
C LEU A 1 -15.99 9.82 -11.92
N ILE A 2 -17.06 10.51 -12.35
CA ILE A 2 -18.21 10.87 -11.50
C ILE A 2 -18.81 9.64 -10.80
N LYS A 3 -19.00 8.53 -11.53
CA LYS A 3 -19.53 7.29 -10.95
C LYS A 3 -18.63 6.65 -9.89
N LEU A 4 -17.31 6.82 -9.96
CA LEU A 4 -16.39 6.37 -8.92
C LEU A 4 -16.47 7.27 -7.67
N ALA A 5 -16.61 8.58 -7.85
CA ALA A 5 -16.78 9.52 -6.74
C ALA A 5 -18.11 9.27 -6.01
N ASP A 6 -19.20 9.09 -6.77
CA ASP A 6 -20.51 8.73 -6.23
C ASP A 6 -20.46 7.39 -5.48
N ARG A 7 -19.83 6.36 -6.07
CA ARG A 7 -19.66 5.06 -5.41
C ARG A 7 -18.86 5.17 -4.11
N LEU A 8 -17.78 5.95 -4.10
CA LEU A 8 -16.96 6.17 -2.91
C LEU A 8 -17.77 6.86 -1.80
N HIS A 9 -18.54 7.89 -2.16
CA HIS A 9 -19.43 8.55 -1.20
C HIS A 9 -20.43 7.56 -0.60
N ASN A 10 -21.09 6.76 -1.45
CA ASN A 10 -22.05 5.74 -1.01
C ASN A 10 -21.39 4.63 -0.17
N ALA A 11 -20.16 4.21 -0.51
CA ALA A 11 -19.44 3.21 0.28
C ALA A 11 -19.11 3.69 1.69
N ARG A 12 -18.78 4.96 1.87
CA ARG A 12 -18.55 5.58 3.18
C ARG A 12 -19.80 5.60 4.07
N THR A 13 -20.96 5.40 3.50
CA THR A 13 -22.26 5.45 4.19
C THR A 13 -23.00 4.12 4.16
N PHE A 14 -22.34 2.99 3.87
CA PHE A 14 -22.95 1.66 3.83
C PHE A 14 -23.70 1.32 5.13
N GLN A 15 -23.18 1.73 6.29
CA GLN A 15 -23.77 1.45 7.61
C GLN A 15 -25.21 1.94 7.77
N PHE A 16 -25.67 2.89 6.95
CA PHE A 16 -27.04 3.41 7.00
C PHE A 16 -28.01 2.63 6.10
N LEU A 17 -27.52 1.64 5.35
CA LEU A 17 -28.35 0.77 4.52
C LEU A 17 -28.78 -0.48 5.30
N PRO A 18 -29.92 -1.13 4.95
CA PRO A 18 -30.22 -2.47 5.43
C PRO A 18 -29.12 -3.47 5.07
N GLU A 19 -28.82 -4.43 5.96
CA GLU A 19 -27.69 -5.38 5.82
C GLU A 19 -27.59 -6.05 4.44
N ARG A 20 -28.72 -6.53 3.92
CA ARG A 20 -28.77 -7.13 2.59
C ARG A 20 -28.26 -6.17 1.51
N LYS A 21 -28.70 -4.91 1.56
CA LYS A 21 -28.26 -3.88 0.59
C LYS A 21 -26.80 -3.49 0.79
N GLN A 22 -26.32 -3.47 2.06
CA GLN A 22 -24.91 -3.24 2.34
C GLN A 22 -24.05 -4.30 1.62
N ARG A 23 -24.40 -5.59 1.79
CA ARG A 23 -23.66 -6.71 1.21
C ARG A 23 -23.70 -6.68 -0.31
N ASP A 24 -24.86 -6.48 -0.93
CA ASP A 24 -25.01 -6.40 -2.38
C ASP A 24 -24.17 -5.26 -2.96
N LYS A 25 -24.20 -4.09 -2.31
CA LYS A 25 -23.43 -2.91 -2.75
C LYS A 25 -21.92 -3.05 -2.52
N ALA A 26 -21.50 -3.72 -1.46
CA ALA A 26 -20.11 -4.03 -1.20
C ALA A 26 -19.54 -5.01 -2.24
N LEU A 27 -20.29 -6.06 -2.60
CA LEU A 27 -19.92 -7.01 -3.66
C LEU A 27 -19.79 -6.30 -5.02
N GLU A 28 -20.80 -5.52 -5.41
CA GLU A 28 -20.76 -4.73 -6.64
C GLU A 28 -19.55 -3.79 -6.68
N THR A 29 -19.20 -3.20 -5.53
CA THR A 29 -18.04 -2.31 -5.40
C THR A 29 -16.74 -3.07 -5.61
N MET A 30 -16.59 -4.26 -5.03
CA MET A 30 -15.40 -5.10 -5.18
C MET A 30 -15.21 -5.64 -6.59
N GLU A 31 -16.31 -6.08 -7.22
CA GLU A 31 -16.25 -6.76 -8.52
C GLU A 31 -16.17 -5.79 -9.70
N ILE A 32 -16.73 -4.60 -9.57
CA ILE A 32 -16.86 -3.66 -10.69
C ILE A 32 -16.05 -2.39 -10.45
N TYR A 33 -16.33 -1.65 -9.36
CA TYR A 33 -15.80 -0.30 -9.20
C TYR A 33 -14.33 -0.26 -8.78
N ALA A 34 -13.89 -1.14 -7.90
CA ALA A 34 -12.49 -1.23 -7.50
C ALA A 34 -11.58 -1.64 -8.69
N PRO A 35 -11.94 -2.62 -9.54
CA PRO A 35 -11.21 -2.91 -10.78
C PRO A 35 -11.20 -1.75 -11.78
N ILE A 36 -12.29 -1.00 -11.93
CA ILE A 36 -12.32 0.18 -12.79
C ILE A 36 -11.36 1.26 -12.25
N ALA A 37 -11.42 1.55 -10.96
CA ALA A 37 -10.49 2.49 -10.32
C ALA A 37 -9.02 2.08 -10.53
N HIS A 38 -8.73 0.78 -10.47
CA HIS A 38 -7.39 0.25 -10.75
C HIS A 38 -6.94 0.51 -12.18
N ARG A 39 -7.80 0.22 -13.17
CA ARG A 39 -7.50 0.45 -14.61
C ARG A 39 -7.28 1.91 -14.93
N LEU A 40 -7.98 2.81 -14.22
CA LEU A 40 -7.83 4.26 -14.36
C LEU A 40 -6.64 4.83 -13.56
N GLY A 41 -5.83 3.99 -12.88
CA GLY A 41 -4.70 4.43 -12.06
C GLY A 41 -5.08 5.13 -10.75
N MET A 42 -6.37 5.13 -10.38
CA MET A 42 -6.91 5.81 -9.20
C MET A 42 -6.72 4.97 -7.93
N SER A 43 -5.46 4.72 -7.56
CA SER A 43 -5.10 3.78 -6.50
C SER A 43 -5.72 4.13 -5.14
N ARG A 44 -5.81 5.41 -4.78
CA ARG A 44 -6.42 5.84 -3.50
C ARG A 44 -7.88 5.45 -3.42
N ILE A 45 -8.64 5.73 -4.47
CA ILE A 45 -10.08 5.40 -4.53
C ILE A 45 -10.25 3.88 -4.49
N LYS A 46 -9.45 3.14 -5.27
CA LYS A 46 -9.46 1.68 -5.26
C LYS A 46 -9.29 1.13 -3.84
N TRP A 47 -8.26 1.56 -3.13
CA TRP A 47 -7.95 1.04 -1.79
C TRP A 47 -9.06 1.34 -0.79
N GLU A 48 -9.59 2.55 -0.82
CA GLU A 48 -10.68 2.94 0.09
C GLU A 48 -11.96 2.16 -0.21
N LEU A 49 -12.29 1.97 -1.49
CA LEU A 49 -13.44 1.13 -1.91
C LEU A 49 -13.27 -0.32 -1.45
N GLU A 50 -12.07 -0.89 -1.61
CA GLU A 50 -11.77 -2.25 -1.18
C GLU A 50 -11.86 -2.41 0.35
N ASP A 51 -11.29 -1.49 1.13
CA ASP A 51 -11.31 -1.54 2.59
C ASP A 51 -12.72 -1.35 3.16
N LEU A 52 -13.50 -0.41 2.64
CA LEU A 52 -14.89 -0.18 3.02
C LEU A 52 -15.79 -1.38 2.70
N SER A 53 -15.57 -2.01 1.55
CA SER A 53 -16.32 -3.20 1.14
C SER A 53 -15.95 -4.41 1.97
N LEU A 54 -14.67 -4.62 2.27
CA LEU A 54 -14.20 -5.71 3.13
C LEU A 54 -14.82 -5.62 4.52
N LYS A 55 -14.91 -4.42 5.09
CA LYS A 55 -15.53 -4.19 6.40
C LYS A 55 -16.98 -4.70 6.47
N VAL A 56 -17.71 -4.68 5.35
CA VAL A 56 -19.08 -5.18 5.24
C VAL A 56 -19.11 -6.68 4.93
N LEU A 57 -18.25 -7.15 4.04
CA LEU A 57 -18.28 -8.53 3.53
C LEU A 57 -17.69 -9.53 4.52
N ASP A 58 -16.60 -9.15 5.20
CA ASP A 58 -15.96 -9.94 6.25
C ASP A 58 -15.49 -9.02 7.39
N PRO A 59 -16.41 -8.62 8.29
CA PRO A 59 -16.07 -7.75 9.41
C PRO A 59 -15.11 -8.41 10.41
N ILE A 60 -15.10 -9.73 10.51
CA ILE A 60 -14.20 -10.47 11.41
C ILE A 60 -12.76 -10.35 10.90
N GLY A 61 -12.52 -10.73 9.64
CA GLY A 61 -11.20 -10.61 9.02
C GLY A 61 -10.70 -9.17 8.92
N TYR A 62 -11.61 -8.21 8.69
CA TYR A 62 -11.28 -6.79 8.72
C TYR A 62 -10.77 -6.35 10.10
N ASN A 63 -11.51 -6.68 11.17
CA ASN A 63 -11.16 -6.30 12.54
C ASN A 63 -9.88 -6.99 13.02
N GLU A 64 -9.67 -8.26 12.70
CA GLU A 64 -8.42 -8.97 13.00
C GLU A 64 -7.20 -8.19 12.48
N ILE A 65 -7.26 -7.71 11.25
CA ILE A 65 -6.17 -6.93 10.66
C ILE A 65 -6.02 -5.57 11.34
N VAL A 66 -7.12 -4.87 11.61
CA VAL A 66 -7.09 -3.57 12.29
C VAL A 66 -6.47 -3.69 13.68
N GLU A 67 -6.85 -4.69 14.45
CA GLU A 67 -6.29 -4.94 15.79
C GLU A 67 -4.82 -5.35 15.73
N GLY A 68 -4.46 -6.23 14.80
CA GLY A 68 -3.06 -6.61 14.58
C GLY A 68 -2.18 -5.42 14.18
N LEU A 69 -2.66 -4.52 13.33
CA LEU A 69 -1.94 -3.30 12.96
C LEU A 69 -1.81 -2.34 14.15
N LYS A 70 -2.85 -2.18 14.97
CA LYS A 70 -2.79 -1.33 16.17
C LYS A 70 -1.81 -1.86 17.19
N ALA A 71 -1.78 -3.16 17.44
CA ALA A 71 -0.87 -3.79 18.40
C ALA A 71 0.61 -3.57 18.05
N GLN A 72 0.92 -3.34 16.78
CA GLN A 72 2.28 -3.16 16.28
C GLN A 72 2.59 -1.70 15.92
N SER A 73 1.63 -0.76 16.06
CA SER A 73 1.73 0.59 15.49
C SER A 73 2.90 1.41 16.04
N GLU A 74 3.09 1.44 17.36
CA GLU A 74 4.14 2.25 18.01
C GLU A 74 5.55 1.79 17.58
N GLN A 75 5.81 0.48 17.63
CA GLN A 75 7.10 -0.07 17.22
C GLN A 75 7.36 0.14 15.71
N HIS A 76 6.31 0.07 14.88
CA HIS A 76 6.43 0.30 13.44
C HIS A 76 6.65 1.78 13.12
N GLU A 77 6.04 2.71 13.84
CA GLU A 77 6.23 4.15 13.62
C GLU A 77 7.66 4.58 13.94
N GLU A 78 8.19 4.21 15.11
CA GLU A 78 9.58 4.50 15.47
C GLU A 78 10.59 3.90 14.49
N PHE A 79 10.37 2.64 14.11
CA PHE A 79 11.21 1.94 13.14
C PHE A 79 11.18 2.61 11.77
N LEU A 80 10.00 2.97 11.26
CA LEU A 80 9.84 3.65 9.97
C LEU A 80 10.43 5.05 9.99
N GLN A 81 10.28 5.78 11.09
CA GLN A 81 10.89 7.10 11.26
C GLN A 81 12.41 7.00 11.18
N GLY A 82 13.02 6.06 11.91
CA GLY A 82 14.46 5.83 11.85
C GLY A 82 14.97 5.48 10.45
N ILE A 83 14.22 4.72 9.67
CA ILE A 83 14.53 4.42 8.26
C ILE A 83 14.44 5.69 7.40
N GLN A 84 13.37 6.47 7.55
CA GLN A 84 13.18 7.71 6.80
C GLN A 84 14.32 8.70 7.06
N ASP A 85 14.71 8.86 8.31
CA ASP A 85 15.78 9.78 8.72
C ASP A 85 17.14 9.37 8.12
N ARG A 86 17.48 8.07 8.16
CA ARG A 86 18.71 7.56 7.54
C ARG A 86 18.74 7.77 6.04
N ILE A 87 17.66 7.44 5.33
CA ILE A 87 17.55 7.64 3.89
C ILE A 87 17.61 9.14 3.58
N SER A 88 16.87 9.98 4.30
CA SER A 88 16.85 11.44 4.12
C SER A 88 18.25 12.05 4.28
N THR A 89 18.98 11.64 5.31
CA THR A 89 20.36 12.10 5.52
C THR A 89 21.24 11.74 4.34
N LYS A 90 21.20 10.50 3.90
CA LYS A 90 21.99 10.01 2.76
C LYS A 90 21.68 10.74 1.46
N LEU A 91 20.40 11.02 1.19
CA LEU A 91 19.97 11.73 -0.02
C LEU A 91 20.31 13.22 0.03
N LYS A 92 20.32 13.84 1.21
CA LYS A 92 20.81 15.22 1.40
C LYS A 92 22.31 15.33 1.12
N GLU A 93 23.10 14.38 1.61
CA GLU A 93 24.55 14.33 1.33
C GLU A 93 24.84 14.19 -0.19
N ALA A 94 23.97 13.45 -0.89
CA ALA A 94 24.04 13.26 -2.34
C ALA A 94 23.44 14.41 -3.17
N ASN A 95 22.89 15.46 -2.53
CA ASN A 95 22.17 16.57 -3.17
C ASN A 95 20.99 16.11 -4.06
N ILE A 96 20.29 15.04 -3.67
CA ILE A 96 19.11 14.55 -4.39
C ILE A 96 17.86 15.17 -3.75
N HIS A 97 17.14 15.98 -4.53
CA HIS A 97 15.83 16.50 -4.12
C HIS A 97 14.82 15.37 -4.03
N ASN A 98 14.14 15.28 -2.88
CA ASN A 98 13.24 14.14 -2.62
C ASN A 98 12.11 14.47 -1.66
N THR A 99 11.06 13.66 -1.72
CA THR A 99 10.01 13.58 -0.70
C THR A 99 9.92 12.15 -0.20
N ILE A 100 10.14 11.96 1.10
CA ILE A 100 10.07 10.64 1.75
C ILE A 100 8.79 10.53 2.55
N SER A 101 8.10 9.40 2.42
CA SER A 101 6.91 9.09 3.21
C SER A 101 6.86 7.63 3.60
N ALA A 102 6.48 7.36 4.85
CA ALA A 102 6.13 6.01 5.26
C ALA A 102 4.71 5.67 4.77
N ARG A 103 4.50 4.40 4.50
CA ARG A 103 3.22 3.87 4.07
C ARG A 103 2.96 2.53 4.71
N VAL A 104 1.85 2.42 5.41
CA VAL A 104 1.27 1.14 5.80
C VAL A 104 0.39 0.65 4.66
N LYS A 105 0.44 -0.65 4.34
CA LYS A 105 -0.44 -1.24 3.33
C LYS A 105 -1.89 -1.17 3.79
N HIS A 106 -2.79 -0.90 2.86
CA HIS A 106 -4.22 -0.90 3.12
C HIS A 106 -4.73 -2.30 3.49
N ILE A 107 -5.79 -2.35 4.27
CA ILE A 107 -6.28 -3.54 4.97
C ILE A 107 -6.58 -4.68 3.99
N TYR A 108 -7.28 -4.40 2.89
CA TYR A 108 -7.61 -5.42 1.90
C TYR A 108 -6.38 -6.06 1.23
N SER A 109 -5.28 -5.33 1.05
CA SER A 109 -4.03 -5.92 0.55
C SER A 109 -3.40 -6.90 1.52
N ILE A 110 -3.51 -6.63 2.82
CA ILE A 110 -3.05 -7.53 3.88
C ILE A 110 -3.96 -8.75 3.92
N TYR A 111 -5.28 -8.53 3.94
CA TYR A 111 -6.30 -9.57 3.90
C TYR A 111 -6.07 -10.58 2.78
N ARG A 112 -5.92 -10.10 1.54
CA ARG A 112 -5.63 -10.95 0.39
C ARG A 112 -4.38 -11.81 0.56
N LYS A 113 -3.33 -11.26 1.18
CA LYS A 113 -2.10 -12.02 1.42
C LYS A 113 -2.27 -13.08 2.51
N MET A 114 -2.97 -12.74 3.59
CA MET A 114 -3.26 -13.68 4.66
C MET A 114 -4.00 -14.91 4.10
N TYR A 115 -5.08 -14.68 3.38
CA TYR A 115 -5.90 -15.76 2.83
C TYR A 115 -5.24 -16.49 1.67
N ALA A 116 -4.58 -15.80 0.73
CA ALA A 116 -3.93 -16.44 -0.42
C ALA A 116 -2.66 -17.23 -0.04
N GLN A 117 -2.02 -16.91 1.07
CA GLN A 117 -0.78 -17.55 1.52
C GLN A 117 -0.96 -18.34 2.82
N HIS A 118 -2.18 -18.41 3.35
CA HIS A 118 -2.49 -19.07 4.65
C HIS A 118 -1.56 -18.60 5.79
N LYS A 119 -1.34 -17.27 5.87
CA LYS A 119 -0.47 -16.63 6.85
C LYS A 119 -1.25 -15.81 7.86
N THR A 120 -0.74 -15.74 9.07
CA THR A 120 -1.19 -14.77 10.06
C THR A 120 -0.62 -13.39 9.77
N ILE A 121 -1.18 -12.32 10.35
CA ILE A 121 -0.67 -10.96 10.18
C ILE A 121 0.80 -10.83 10.58
N ASN A 122 1.23 -11.55 11.62
CA ASN A 122 2.62 -11.52 12.12
C ASN A 122 3.63 -12.16 11.14
N GLU A 123 3.17 -12.96 10.19
CA GLU A 123 4.01 -13.59 9.16
C GLU A 123 4.07 -12.77 7.86
N ILE A 124 3.39 -11.61 7.82
CA ILE A 124 3.43 -10.71 6.66
C ILE A 124 4.47 -9.63 6.90
N TYR A 125 5.70 -9.86 6.42
CA TYR A 125 6.85 -8.96 6.63
C TYR A 125 6.81 -7.67 5.79
N ASP A 126 5.89 -7.51 4.84
CA ASP A 126 5.83 -6.35 3.95
C ASP A 126 4.63 -5.44 4.20
N ILE A 127 4.21 -5.34 5.47
CA ILE A 127 3.10 -4.48 5.90
C ILE A 127 3.46 -3.00 5.74
N CYS A 128 4.71 -2.65 6.03
CA CYS A 128 5.22 -1.29 5.98
C CYS A 128 6.12 -1.08 4.75
N ALA A 129 6.05 0.10 4.18
CA ALA A 129 6.93 0.51 3.08
C ALA A 129 7.32 1.98 3.23
N VAL A 130 8.54 2.31 2.81
CA VAL A 130 8.98 3.69 2.62
C VAL A 130 8.89 4.01 1.14
N ARG A 131 8.34 5.17 0.81
CA ARG A 131 8.29 5.71 -0.54
C ARG A 131 9.18 6.93 -0.62
N VAL A 132 10.08 6.92 -1.60
CA VAL A 132 10.90 8.06 -1.97
C VAL A 132 10.44 8.55 -3.33
N ILE A 133 10.09 9.81 -3.45
CA ILE A 133 9.72 10.47 -4.70
C ILE A 133 10.87 11.39 -5.06
N VAL A 134 11.34 11.31 -6.28
CA VAL A 134 12.45 12.10 -6.84
C VAL A 134 12.06 12.68 -8.19
N ASP A 135 12.84 13.66 -8.67
CA ASP A 135 12.50 14.43 -9.86
C ASP A 135 12.85 13.72 -11.17
N THR A 136 13.87 12.84 -11.17
CA THR A 136 14.36 12.20 -12.38
C THR A 136 14.43 10.68 -12.29
N VAL A 137 14.38 10.01 -13.43
CA VAL A 137 14.58 8.55 -13.52
C VAL A 137 15.97 8.15 -13.05
N ALA A 138 16.98 8.93 -13.37
CA ALA A 138 18.36 8.69 -12.91
C ALA A 138 18.44 8.69 -11.38
N ASP A 139 17.74 9.63 -10.73
CA ASP A 139 17.69 9.69 -9.27
C ASP A 139 16.96 8.49 -8.66
N CYS A 140 15.97 7.91 -9.34
CA CYS A 140 15.34 6.66 -8.86
C CYS A 140 16.38 5.53 -8.72
N TYR A 141 17.26 5.36 -9.71
CA TYR A 141 18.33 4.34 -9.67
C TYR A 141 19.42 4.69 -8.66
N ASN A 142 19.77 5.98 -8.51
CA ASN A 142 20.71 6.43 -7.50
C ASN A 142 20.19 6.15 -6.08
N VAL A 143 18.94 6.48 -5.81
CA VAL A 143 18.27 6.18 -4.52
C VAL A 143 18.26 4.68 -4.24
N LEU A 144 17.99 3.84 -5.25
CA LEU A 144 18.05 2.39 -5.10
C LEU A 144 19.43 1.94 -4.62
N GLY A 145 20.50 2.47 -5.23
CA GLY A 145 21.88 2.20 -4.83
C GLY A 145 22.14 2.58 -3.38
N TYR A 146 21.78 3.80 -2.98
CA TYR A 146 21.95 4.24 -1.60
C TYR A 146 21.14 3.42 -0.58
N VAL A 147 19.91 3.02 -0.94
CA VAL A 147 19.11 2.15 -0.07
C VAL A 147 19.76 0.77 0.08
N HIS A 148 20.35 0.21 -0.98
CA HIS A 148 21.06 -1.07 -0.93
C HIS A 148 22.41 -0.99 -0.19
N ASP A 149 23.03 0.19 -0.14
CA ASP A 149 24.22 0.44 0.71
C ASP A 149 23.86 0.47 2.20
N LEU A 150 22.70 1.07 2.53
CA LEU A 150 22.23 1.18 3.91
C LEU A 150 21.62 -0.13 4.43
N TYR A 151 20.98 -0.90 3.56
CA TYR A 151 20.19 -2.09 3.92
C TYR A 151 20.41 -3.23 2.93
N LYS A 152 20.56 -4.44 3.46
CA LYS A 152 20.77 -5.63 2.62
C LYS A 152 19.49 -5.99 1.84
N PRO A 153 19.52 -6.01 0.50
CA PRO A 153 18.36 -6.40 -0.29
C PRO A 153 18.07 -7.90 -0.19
N ILE A 154 16.79 -8.26 -0.24
CA ILE A 154 16.34 -9.65 -0.32
C ILE A 154 16.37 -10.10 -1.78
N PRO A 155 17.13 -11.15 -2.13
CA PRO A 155 17.21 -11.66 -3.49
C PRO A 155 15.82 -11.99 -4.08
N GLY A 156 15.62 -11.70 -5.38
CA GLY A 156 14.38 -11.99 -6.09
C GLY A 156 13.19 -11.08 -5.73
N ARG A 157 13.40 -10.07 -4.88
CA ARG A 157 12.34 -9.12 -4.47
C ARG A 157 12.43 -7.75 -5.15
N PHE A 158 13.39 -7.57 -6.06
CA PHE A 158 13.51 -6.35 -6.86
C PHE A 158 12.56 -6.41 -8.08
N LYS A 159 11.92 -5.27 -8.37
CA LYS A 159 11.08 -5.10 -9.56
C LYS A 159 11.34 -3.73 -10.17
N ASP A 160 11.69 -3.72 -11.45
CA ASP A 160 11.91 -2.52 -12.24
C ASP A 160 10.67 -2.26 -13.13
N TYR A 161 9.80 -1.38 -12.64
CA TYR A 161 8.65 -0.91 -13.40
C TYR A 161 8.94 0.40 -14.15
N ILE A 162 10.20 0.85 -14.22
CA ILE A 162 10.62 1.94 -15.08
C ILE A 162 10.95 1.38 -16.45
N SER A 163 11.80 0.34 -16.50
CA SER A 163 12.16 -0.34 -17.76
C SER A 163 11.00 -1.15 -18.34
N THR A 164 10.14 -1.71 -17.47
CA THR A 164 8.96 -2.47 -17.87
C THR A 164 7.72 -1.93 -17.16
N PRO A 165 7.12 -0.83 -17.64
CA PRO A 165 5.95 -0.20 -17.01
C PRO A 165 4.75 -1.15 -16.94
N LYS A 166 3.89 -0.94 -15.92
CA LYS A 166 2.63 -1.67 -15.85
C LYS A 166 1.65 -1.21 -16.94
N PRO A 167 0.65 -2.04 -17.32
CA PRO A 167 -0.33 -1.68 -18.35
C PRO A 167 -1.11 -0.38 -18.07
N ASN A 168 -1.18 0.04 -16.79
CA ASN A 168 -1.82 1.30 -16.37
C ASN A 168 -0.86 2.50 -16.36
N GLY A 169 0.35 2.38 -16.95
CA GLY A 169 1.35 3.44 -17.00
C GLY A 169 2.15 3.66 -15.69
N TYR A 170 1.95 2.82 -14.66
CA TYR A 170 2.70 2.96 -13.41
C TYR A 170 4.16 2.62 -13.60
N GLN A 171 5.04 3.55 -13.18
CA GLN A 171 6.49 3.40 -13.19
C GLN A 171 7.05 3.60 -11.79
N SER A 172 7.95 2.74 -11.35
CA SER A 172 8.66 2.81 -10.08
C SER A 172 9.70 1.70 -9.97
N LEU A 173 10.68 1.85 -9.09
CA LEU A 173 11.53 0.77 -8.61
C LEU A 173 10.97 0.25 -7.28
N HIS A 174 10.87 -1.06 -7.13
CA HIS A 174 10.48 -1.70 -5.88
C HIS A 174 11.59 -2.63 -5.42
N THR A 175 12.04 -2.47 -4.20
CA THR A 175 12.97 -3.39 -3.56
C THR A 175 12.44 -3.77 -2.18
N THR A 176 12.85 -4.92 -1.68
CA THR A 176 12.61 -5.32 -0.29
C THR A 176 13.96 -5.50 0.37
N VAL A 177 14.15 -4.85 1.50
CA VAL A 177 15.40 -4.84 2.25
C VAL A 177 15.18 -5.33 3.68
N ILE A 178 16.24 -5.81 4.31
CA ILE A 178 16.23 -6.18 5.72
C ILE A 178 16.55 -4.92 6.53
N GLY A 179 15.57 -4.43 7.27
CA GLY A 179 15.76 -3.37 8.26
C GLY A 179 16.30 -3.97 9.57
N ARG A 180 17.24 -3.29 10.19
CA ARG A 180 17.76 -3.61 11.52
C ARG A 180 17.46 -2.44 12.46
#